data_c5e0460455ceeef63af960b8eb43a28f
#
_entry.id   c5e0460455ceeef63af960b8eb43a28f
#
_cell.length_a   1.000
_cell.length_b   1.000
_cell.length_c   1.000
_cell.angle_alpha   90.00
_cell.angle_beta   90.00
_cell.angle_gamma   90.00
#
_symmetry.space_group_name_H-M   'P 1'
#
loop_
_entity.id
_entity.type
_entity.pdbx_description
1 polymer ?
#
loop_
_entity_poly.entity_id
_entity_poly.type
_entity_poly.pdbx_seq_one_letter_code
_entity_poly.pdbx_strand_id
1 'polypeptide(L)'
;LALDGATGELRAGAVRRGVREQDVSGGVALASSPLPEGRARFWFRDVQSGGDKIVVRQDRVIGPILSTMYSLNRNVLKMSAQLMPLSEREPRTVRLEVRSVGAEWREVAQSPWGGGYTALLRVDNWDSSRVWDYRVRYRDSAGIDHEHIGVVQSDPKDEPGFTIAHLSCVMPTARGLEGGTGEAEIPVAEPLGRYTSKNLHFPHTELIGNILSHKPRLLVCAGDQIYEGNPTSADAPDNPTLDYLYKWYLWAWAFRDLTRSTPTIVQTDDHDIYQGNLWGNGGRAAPTEIIDVSGRAERVRDQNRGGYVYGPEFINLVQRTQSGHNPDPYDPTPIEQDIGVNY
;
A
#
# COMPACT_ATOMS: atom_id res chain seq x y z
N LEU A 1 17.68 -11.33 22.40
CA LEU A 1 17.32 -12.26 23.48
C LEU A 1 15.87 -12.70 23.29
N ALA A 2 15.61 -14.00 23.44
CA ALA A 2 14.25 -14.55 23.51
C ALA A 2 14.00 -15.03 24.95
N LEU A 3 12.93 -14.55 25.55
CA LEU A 3 12.54 -14.89 26.91
C LEU A 3 11.25 -15.70 26.88
N ASP A 4 11.11 -16.60 27.84
CA ASP A 4 9.83 -17.26 28.10
C ASP A 4 8.81 -16.23 28.60
N GLY A 5 7.66 -16.15 27.95
CA GLY A 5 6.66 -15.13 28.25
C GLY A 5 5.97 -15.28 29.62
N ALA A 6 6.01 -16.46 30.21
CA ALA A 6 5.40 -16.74 31.50
C ALA A 6 6.40 -16.64 32.67
N THR A 7 7.62 -17.08 32.43
CA THR A 7 8.65 -17.18 33.48
C THR A 7 9.70 -16.08 33.41
N GLY A 8 9.84 -15.37 32.28
CA GLY A 8 10.91 -14.43 32.02
C GLY A 8 12.28 -15.07 31.80
N GLU A 9 12.35 -16.39 31.75
CA GLU A 9 13.59 -17.14 31.61
C GLU A 9 14.17 -16.96 30.20
N LEU A 10 15.50 -16.78 30.12
CA LEU A 10 16.20 -16.67 28.83
C LEU A 10 16.18 -18.02 28.09
N ARG A 11 15.52 -18.02 26.94
CA ARG A 11 15.43 -19.21 26.06
C ARG A 11 16.48 -19.20 24.96
N ALA A 12 16.79 -18.04 24.42
CA ALA A 12 17.82 -17.90 23.39
C ALA A 12 18.40 -16.48 23.38
N GLY A 13 19.62 -16.38 22.90
CA GLY A 13 20.28 -15.09 22.72
C GLY A 13 21.36 -15.18 21.65
N ALA A 14 21.55 -14.11 20.93
CA ALA A 14 22.65 -13.95 19.97
C ALA A 14 23.29 -12.57 20.16
N VAL A 15 24.61 -12.54 20.07
CA VAL A 15 25.39 -11.31 20.12
C VAL A 15 26.34 -11.31 18.93
N ARG A 16 26.27 -10.29 18.10
CA ARG A 16 27.27 -10.04 17.07
C ARG A 16 28.15 -8.87 17.50
N ARG A 17 29.45 -9.11 17.57
CA ARG A 17 30.46 -8.10 17.89
C ARG A 17 31.18 -7.63 16.63
N GLY A 18 31.80 -6.44 16.70
CA GLY A 18 32.60 -5.91 15.57
C GLY A 18 31.75 -5.41 14.39
N VAL A 19 30.48 -5.09 14.63
CA VAL A 19 29.60 -4.49 13.60
C VAL A 19 30.00 -3.03 13.42
N ARG A 20 30.33 -2.64 12.20
CA ARG A 20 30.69 -1.25 11.87
C ARG A 20 29.44 -0.42 11.65
N GLU A 21 29.53 0.88 11.89
CA GLU A 21 28.42 1.81 11.69
C GLU A 21 27.83 1.72 10.27
N GLN A 22 28.67 1.64 9.26
CA GLN A 22 28.26 1.50 7.87
C GLN A 22 27.48 0.21 7.56
N ASP A 23 27.65 -0.82 8.38
CA ASP A 23 26.99 -2.12 8.19
C ASP A 23 25.59 -2.16 8.81
N VAL A 24 25.22 -1.13 9.59
CA VAL A 24 23.93 -1.03 10.31
C VAL A 24 23.25 0.31 10.12
N SER A 25 23.65 1.05 9.11
CA SER A 25 22.97 2.29 8.75
C SER A 25 21.62 1.96 8.09
N GLY A 26 20.53 2.44 8.66
CA GLY A 26 19.18 2.20 8.15
C GLY A 26 18.13 2.09 9.25
N GLY A 27 16.99 1.53 8.90
CA GLY A 27 15.90 1.25 9.85
C GLY A 27 16.10 -0.06 10.61
N VAL A 28 15.41 -0.19 11.73
CA VAL A 28 15.31 -1.45 12.48
C VAL A 28 14.01 -2.14 12.08
N ALA A 29 14.09 -3.38 11.65
CA ALA A 29 12.95 -4.21 11.35
C ALA A 29 13.03 -5.53 12.11
N LEU A 30 11.87 -6.03 12.52
CA LEU A 30 11.71 -7.38 13.03
C LEU A 30 11.09 -8.24 11.95
N ALA A 31 11.75 -9.34 11.62
CA ALA A 31 11.26 -10.27 10.64
C ALA A 31 10.99 -11.64 11.28
N SER A 32 9.88 -12.25 10.91
CA SER A 32 9.56 -13.64 11.18
C SER A 32 9.65 -14.40 9.87
N SER A 33 10.71 -15.17 9.71
CA SER A 33 10.93 -15.99 8.51
C SER A 33 10.98 -17.45 8.94
N PRO A 34 9.85 -18.17 8.89
CA PRO A 34 9.88 -19.62 9.12
C PRO A 34 10.67 -20.29 7.99
N LEU A 35 11.35 -21.37 8.32
CA LEU A 35 11.94 -22.24 7.29
C LEU A 35 10.81 -22.76 6.37
N PRO A 36 11.11 -23.10 5.10
CA PRO A 36 10.07 -23.54 4.14
C PRO A 36 9.16 -24.64 4.64
N GLU A 37 9.64 -25.52 5.50
CA GLU A 37 8.90 -26.61 6.13
C GLU A 37 8.40 -26.26 7.54
N GLY A 38 8.73 -25.07 8.04
CA GLY A 38 8.43 -24.64 9.39
C GLY A 38 7.06 -23.95 9.49
N ARG A 39 6.25 -24.35 10.46
CA ARG A 39 4.99 -23.66 10.80
C ARG A 39 5.14 -22.70 11.98
N ALA A 40 6.37 -22.33 12.34
CA ALA A 40 6.61 -21.45 13.45
C ALA A 40 6.10 -20.03 13.14
N ARG A 41 5.31 -19.46 14.04
CA ARG A 41 4.88 -18.07 14.01
C ARG A 41 5.52 -17.37 15.21
N PHE A 42 6.18 -16.25 14.96
CA PHE A 42 6.80 -15.45 16.00
C PHE A 42 5.96 -14.19 16.21
N TRP A 43 5.77 -13.86 17.47
CA TRP A 43 5.07 -12.66 17.89
C TRP A 43 6.06 -11.75 18.59
N PHE A 44 6.00 -10.49 18.26
CA PHE A 44 6.81 -9.46 18.88
C PHE A 44 5.88 -8.53 19.67
N ARG A 45 6.22 -8.26 20.90
CA ARG A 45 5.48 -7.34 21.77
C ARG A 45 6.45 -6.49 22.54
N ASP A 46 6.06 -5.25 22.84
CA ASP A 46 6.82 -4.30 23.66
C ASP A 46 8.26 -4.13 23.15
N VAL A 47 8.40 -4.01 21.82
CA VAL A 47 9.72 -3.81 21.20
C VAL A 47 10.27 -2.46 21.60
N GLN A 48 11.45 -2.48 22.20
CA GLN A 48 12.14 -1.27 22.61
C GLN A 48 13.47 -1.15 21.89
N SER A 49 13.80 0.05 21.46
CA SER A 49 15.09 0.38 20.90
C SER A 49 15.73 1.50 21.70
N GLY A 50 17.04 1.46 21.87
CA GLY A 50 17.74 2.47 22.61
C GLY A 50 19.25 2.34 22.45
N GLY A 51 19.97 3.29 23.01
CA GLY A 51 21.44 3.37 22.94
C GLY A 51 21.89 4.62 22.21
N ASP A 52 23.11 5.03 22.44
CA ASP A 52 23.70 6.29 21.96
C ASP A 52 23.77 6.38 20.42
N LYS A 53 23.70 5.24 19.74
CA LYS A 53 23.78 5.14 18.28
C LYS A 53 22.43 4.98 17.61
N ILE A 54 21.34 4.91 18.35
CA ILE A 54 19.98 4.78 17.81
C ILE A 54 19.29 6.12 17.89
N VAL A 55 19.10 6.74 16.74
CA VAL A 55 18.34 7.99 16.63
C VAL A 55 16.89 7.64 16.31
N VAL A 56 15.98 7.94 17.21
CA VAL A 56 14.55 7.79 16.98
C VAL A 56 14.06 8.96 16.10
N ARG A 57 13.52 8.63 14.94
CA ARG A 57 12.94 9.58 13.98
C ARG A 57 11.44 9.39 13.91
N GLN A 58 10.69 10.16 14.67
CA GLN A 58 9.23 10.10 14.67
C GLN A 58 8.61 10.46 13.30
N ASP A 59 9.27 11.34 12.57
CA ASP A 59 8.92 11.72 11.20
C ASP A 59 9.07 10.59 10.17
N ARG A 60 9.74 9.50 10.54
CA ARG A 60 10.00 8.34 9.68
C ARG A 60 9.36 7.05 10.17
N VAL A 61 8.48 7.15 11.16
CA VAL A 61 7.73 5.99 11.66
C VAL A 61 6.78 5.48 10.57
N ILE A 62 6.78 4.16 10.38
CA ILE A 62 5.86 3.47 9.47
C ILE A 62 4.68 2.96 10.28
N GLY A 63 3.48 3.40 9.93
CA GLY A 63 2.25 2.95 10.54
C GLY A 63 1.94 3.54 11.93
N PRO A 64 0.78 3.17 12.48
CA PRO A 64 -0.23 2.35 11.83
C PRO A 64 -0.85 2.97 10.57
N ILE A 65 -0.82 4.29 10.38
CA ILE A 65 -1.27 4.93 9.14
C ILE A 65 -0.07 5.00 8.17
N LEU A 66 -0.15 4.24 7.10
CA LEU A 66 0.96 4.10 6.15
C LEU A 66 0.99 5.23 5.13
N SER A 67 -0.16 5.53 4.54
CA SER A 67 -0.30 6.52 3.46
C SER A 67 -1.74 7.00 3.34
N THR A 68 -1.90 8.07 2.59
CA THR A 68 -3.19 8.60 2.17
C THR A 68 -3.17 8.94 0.69
N MET A 69 -4.31 8.78 0.05
CA MET A 69 -4.58 9.26 -1.30
C MET A 69 -5.93 9.98 -1.29
N TYR A 70 -6.08 11.01 -2.10
CA TYR A 70 -7.34 11.74 -2.17
C TYR A 70 -7.65 12.23 -3.57
N SER A 71 -8.93 12.46 -3.82
CA SER A 71 -9.42 13.11 -5.01
C SER A 71 -10.39 14.25 -4.65
N LEU A 72 -10.49 15.22 -5.55
CA LEU A 72 -11.42 16.33 -5.49
C LEU A 72 -12.27 16.31 -6.76
N ASN A 73 -13.59 16.27 -6.61
CA ASN A 73 -14.51 16.36 -7.73
C ASN A 73 -15.84 16.94 -7.29
N ARG A 74 -16.36 17.93 -8.00
CA ARG A 74 -17.70 18.53 -7.75
C ARG A 74 -17.95 18.92 -6.29
N ASN A 75 -16.96 19.52 -5.64
CA ASN A 75 -17.00 19.89 -4.22
C ASN A 75 -17.15 18.68 -3.28
N VAL A 76 -16.68 17.52 -3.68
CA VAL A 76 -16.53 16.35 -2.83
C VAL A 76 -15.04 16.03 -2.68
N LEU A 77 -14.61 15.92 -1.44
CA LEU A 77 -13.32 15.35 -1.09
C LEU A 77 -13.52 13.88 -0.74
N LYS A 78 -12.83 13.00 -1.44
CA LYS A 78 -12.72 11.58 -1.06
C LYS A 78 -11.29 11.26 -0.73
N MET A 79 -11.07 10.54 0.36
CA MET A 79 -9.73 10.17 0.82
C MET A 79 -9.72 8.71 1.28
N SER A 80 -8.75 7.96 0.81
CA SER A 80 -8.38 6.67 1.41
C SER A 80 -7.21 6.85 2.37
N ALA A 81 -7.33 6.23 3.54
CA ALA A 81 -6.24 6.10 4.48
C ALA A 81 -5.88 4.62 4.58
N GLN A 82 -4.68 4.27 4.17
CA GLN A 82 -4.16 2.91 4.25
C GLN A 82 -3.50 2.71 5.61
N LEU A 83 -3.99 1.75 6.37
CA LEU A 83 -3.38 1.35 7.63
C LEU A 83 -2.56 0.06 7.43
N MET A 84 -1.60 -0.14 8.33
CA MET A 84 -0.91 -1.42 8.47
C MET A 84 -1.88 -2.48 9.02
N PRO A 85 -1.57 -3.78 8.92
CA PRO A 85 -2.43 -4.82 9.46
C PRO A 85 -2.69 -4.62 10.94
N LEU A 86 -3.94 -4.51 11.30
CA LEU A 86 -4.42 -4.33 12.66
C LEU A 86 -5.15 -5.57 13.14
N SER A 87 -5.09 -5.83 14.44
CA SER A 87 -5.90 -6.88 15.06
C SER A 87 -7.39 -6.51 15.01
N GLU A 88 -8.26 -7.50 14.93
CA GLU A 88 -9.71 -7.29 15.00
C GLU A 88 -10.17 -6.66 16.32
N ARG A 89 -9.33 -6.69 17.35
CA ARG A 89 -9.59 -6.07 18.66
C ARG A 89 -9.28 -4.59 18.69
N GLU A 90 -8.58 -4.08 17.66
CA GLU A 90 -8.24 -2.68 17.56
C GLU A 90 -9.46 -1.82 17.22
N PRO A 91 -9.53 -0.57 17.75
CA PRO A 91 -10.57 0.37 17.37
C PRO A 91 -10.61 0.54 15.85
N ARG A 92 -11.81 0.68 15.29
CA ARG A 92 -11.95 0.79 13.83
C ARG A 92 -12.04 2.23 13.32
N THR A 93 -12.23 3.19 14.19
CA THR A 93 -12.48 4.58 13.79
C THR A 93 -11.22 5.30 13.36
N VAL A 94 -11.23 5.78 12.13
CA VAL A 94 -10.23 6.69 11.57
C VAL A 94 -10.91 8.05 11.35
N ARG A 95 -10.23 9.15 11.72
CA ARG A 95 -10.76 10.52 11.64
C ARG A 95 -9.97 11.36 10.68
N LEU A 96 -10.65 12.23 9.97
CA LEU A 96 -10.05 13.27 9.14
C LEU A 96 -10.29 14.62 9.79
N GLU A 97 -9.22 15.30 10.11
CA GLU A 97 -9.25 16.67 10.61
C GLU A 97 -8.54 17.58 9.62
N VAL A 98 -9.02 18.80 9.52
CA VAL A 98 -8.46 19.81 8.62
C VAL A 98 -8.34 21.16 9.30
N ARG A 99 -7.46 22.00 8.77
CA ARG A 99 -7.36 23.40 9.16
C ARG A 99 -6.91 24.28 7.99
N SER A 100 -7.29 25.53 8.00
CA SER A 100 -6.63 26.58 7.22
C SER A 100 -5.40 27.09 7.98
N VAL A 101 -4.51 27.77 7.28
CA VAL A 101 -3.31 28.35 7.90
C VAL A 101 -3.65 29.22 9.11
N GLY A 102 -3.06 28.92 10.24
CA GLY A 102 -3.28 29.66 11.49
C GLY A 102 -4.55 29.32 12.25
N ALA A 103 -5.38 28.38 11.76
CA ALA A 103 -6.60 27.95 12.45
C ALA A 103 -6.39 26.66 13.24
N GLU A 104 -7.32 26.39 14.16
CA GLU A 104 -7.38 25.14 14.90
C GLU A 104 -7.86 23.97 14.02
N TRP A 105 -7.46 22.76 14.40
CA TRP A 105 -7.91 21.55 13.76
C TRP A 105 -9.41 21.32 14.02
N ARG A 106 -10.14 20.95 12.98
CA ARG A 106 -11.55 20.53 13.08
C ARG A 106 -11.75 19.18 12.40
N GLU A 107 -12.49 18.30 13.03
CA GLU A 107 -12.93 17.04 12.42
C GLU A 107 -13.97 17.33 11.34
N VAL A 108 -13.80 16.70 10.17
CA VAL A 108 -14.70 16.87 9.02
C VAL A 108 -15.29 15.55 8.54
N ALA A 109 -14.65 14.42 8.86
CA ALA A 109 -15.15 13.08 8.56
C ALA A 109 -14.56 12.05 9.51
N GLN A 110 -15.27 10.94 9.66
CA GLN A 110 -14.75 9.72 10.27
C GLN A 110 -15.30 8.51 9.53
N SER A 111 -14.53 7.43 9.52
CA SER A 111 -14.90 6.16 8.87
C SER A 111 -14.23 5.00 9.58
N PRO A 112 -14.88 3.82 9.63
CA PRO A 112 -14.18 2.62 10.06
C PRO A 112 -13.20 2.16 8.97
N TRP A 113 -12.04 1.64 9.38
CA TRP A 113 -11.23 0.85 8.47
C TRP A 113 -11.90 -0.52 8.25
N GLY A 114 -11.75 -1.05 7.03
CA GLY A 114 -12.39 -2.28 6.58
C GLY A 114 -11.45 -3.16 5.80
N GLY A 115 -11.96 -3.81 4.76
CA GLY A 115 -11.18 -4.69 3.89
C GLY A 115 -9.88 -4.04 3.43
N GLY A 116 -8.77 -4.79 3.47
CA GLY A 116 -7.44 -4.29 3.17
C GLY A 116 -6.90 -3.26 4.17
N TYR A 117 -7.47 -3.17 5.37
CA TYR A 117 -7.11 -2.17 6.39
C TYR A 117 -7.22 -0.74 5.88
N THR A 118 -8.19 -0.45 5.02
CA THR A 118 -8.39 0.85 4.39
C THR A 118 -9.61 1.54 4.96
N ALA A 119 -9.46 2.78 5.40
CA ALA A 119 -10.58 3.68 5.72
C ALA A 119 -10.88 4.58 4.53
N LEU A 120 -12.16 4.69 4.16
CA LEU A 120 -12.62 5.59 3.11
C LEU A 120 -13.37 6.75 3.75
N LEU A 121 -12.82 7.94 3.61
CA LEU A 121 -13.33 9.17 4.21
C LEU A 121 -13.93 10.03 3.12
N ARG A 122 -15.10 10.61 3.37
CA ARG A 122 -15.83 11.45 2.43
C ARG A 122 -16.28 12.73 3.11
N VAL A 123 -16.08 13.85 2.42
CA VAL A 123 -16.58 15.15 2.83
C VAL A 123 -17.34 15.78 1.66
N ASP A 124 -18.65 15.88 1.80
CA ASP A 124 -19.50 16.59 0.86
C ASP A 124 -19.45 18.11 1.11
N ASN A 125 -19.74 18.89 0.10
CA ASN A 125 -19.67 20.35 0.13
C ASN A 125 -18.29 20.89 0.54
N TRP A 126 -17.26 20.25 0.05
CA TRP A 126 -15.88 20.63 0.30
C TRP A 126 -15.56 22.00 -0.32
N ASP A 127 -14.94 22.88 0.47
CA ASP A 127 -14.40 24.15 -0.04
C ASP A 127 -13.08 23.90 -0.78
N SER A 128 -13.17 23.69 -2.08
CA SER A 128 -12.04 23.45 -2.96
C SER A 128 -11.34 24.73 -3.45
N SER A 129 -11.80 25.93 -3.00
CA SER A 129 -11.23 27.20 -3.43
C SER A 129 -9.89 27.54 -2.81
N ARG A 130 -9.46 26.81 -1.80
CA ARG A 130 -8.23 27.05 -1.04
C ARG A 130 -7.50 25.77 -0.69
N VAL A 131 -6.27 25.92 -0.29
CA VAL A 131 -5.42 24.85 0.26
C VAL A 131 -5.78 24.61 1.73
N TRP A 132 -5.83 23.34 2.12
CA TRP A 132 -6.09 22.91 3.48
C TRP A 132 -4.97 22.00 3.98
N ASP A 133 -4.45 22.25 5.18
CA ASP A 133 -3.73 21.21 5.90
C ASP A 133 -4.72 20.16 6.37
N TYR A 134 -4.36 18.90 6.28
CA TYR A 134 -5.13 17.81 6.88
C TYR A 134 -4.26 16.91 7.73
N ARG A 135 -4.90 16.22 8.66
CA ARG A 135 -4.36 15.04 9.30
C ARG A 135 -5.40 13.94 9.39
N VAL A 136 -4.97 12.73 9.11
CA VAL A 136 -5.71 11.52 9.43
C VAL A 136 -5.26 11.06 10.80
N ARG A 137 -6.19 10.79 11.70
CA ARG A 137 -5.91 10.31 13.06
C ARG A 137 -6.49 8.93 13.29
N TYR A 138 -5.73 8.14 13.99
CA TYR A 138 -6.11 6.82 14.49
C TYR A 138 -5.66 6.68 15.93
N ARG A 139 -6.57 6.26 16.82
CA ARG A 139 -6.25 5.97 18.21
C ARG A 139 -6.29 4.48 18.43
N ASP A 140 -5.18 3.90 18.85
CA ASP A 140 -5.07 2.46 19.08
C ASP A 140 -5.70 2.01 20.42
N SER A 141 -5.74 0.70 20.66
CA SER A 141 -6.29 0.12 21.88
C SER A 141 -5.47 0.43 23.13
N ALA A 142 -4.22 0.86 22.99
CA ALA A 142 -3.40 1.36 24.09
C ALA A 142 -3.70 2.83 24.42
N GLY A 143 -4.55 3.50 23.64
CA GLY A 143 -4.91 4.90 23.79
C GLY A 143 -3.90 5.87 23.18
N ILE A 144 -2.96 5.37 22.37
CA ILE A 144 -1.97 6.19 21.67
C ILE A 144 -2.59 6.77 20.41
N ASP A 145 -2.44 8.08 20.23
CA ASP A 145 -2.86 8.78 19.02
C ASP A 145 -1.75 8.75 17.98
N HIS A 146 -2.10 8.28 16.80
CA HIS A 146 -1.26 8.27 15.60
C HIS A 146 -1.83 9.22 14.55
N GLU A 147 -0.96 9.91 13.83
CA GLU A 147 -1.39 10.85 12.80
C GLU A 147 -0.53 10.78 11.54
N HIS A 148 -1.17 11.05 10.42
CA HIS A 148 -0.53 11.20 9.11
C HIS A 148 -0.98 12.54 8.52
N ILE A 149 -0.03 13.41 8.21
CA ILE A 149 -0.28 14.80 7.82
C ILE A 149 -0.02 14.97 6.33
N GLY A 150 -0.85 15.77 5.68
CA GLY A 150 -0.70 16.14 4.29
C GLY A 150 -1.42 17.45 3.96
N VAL A 151 -1.55 17.70 2.68
CA VAL A 151 -2.17 18.92 2.16
C VAL A 151 -3.22 18.57 1.13
N VAL A 152 -4.43 19.09 1.27
CA VAL A 152 -5.44 19.09 0.20
C VAL A 152 -5.25 20.35 -0.62
N GLN A 153 -4.91 20.19 -1.90
CA GLN A 153 -4.72 21.29 -2.84
C GLN A 153 -6.05 21.97 -3.17
N SER A 154 -5.99 23.22 -3.60
CA SER A 154 -7.15 23.88 -4.20
C SER A 154 -7.45 23.30 -5.59
N ASP A 155 -8.71 23.41 -6.03
CA ASP A 155 -9.11 23.05 -7.40
C ASP A 155 -8.43 24.03 -8.39
N PRO A 156 -7.69 23.57 -9.40
CA PRO A 156 -7.02 24.42 -10.37
C PRO A 156 -7.95 24.96 -11.48
N LYS A 157 -9.25 24.84 -11.35
CA LYS A 157 -10.24 25.17 -12.38
C LYS A 157 -10.08 26.59 -13.00
N ASP A 158 -9.58 27.53 -12.22
CA ASP A 158 -9.39 28.93 -12.64
C ASP A 158 -7.94 29.22 -13.07
N GLU A 159 -7.06 28.20 -13.06
CA GLU A 159 -5.69 28.33 -13.50
C GLU A 159 -5.61 28.19 -15.03
N PRO A 160 -4.73 28.96 -15.72
CA PRO A 160 -4.60 28.89 -17.18
C PRO A 160 -4.04 27.55 -17.67
N GLY A 161 -3.50 26.77 -16.79
CA GLY A 161 -2.97 25.44 -17.03
C GLY A 161 -2.35 24.85 -15.77
N PHE A 162 -2.20 23.54 -15.72
CA PHE A 162 -1.58 22.85 -14.60
C PHE A 162 -0.81 21.60 -15.07
N THR A 163 0.10 21.16 -14.24
CA THR A 163 0.92 19.97 -14.49
C THR A 163 0.18 18.72 -14.02
N ILE A 164 0.13 17.71 -14.87
CA ILE A 164 -0.29 16.35 -14.52
C ILE A 164 0.94 15.47 -14.51
N ALA A 165 1.15 14.73 -13.44
CA ALA A 165 2.08 13.62 -13.40
C ALA A 165 1.32 12.32 -13.77
N HIS A 166 1.90 11.54 -14.66
CA HIS A 166 1.32 10.26 -15.09
C HIS A 166 2.33 9.15 -14.84
N LEU A 167 1.90 8.11 -14.15
CA LEU A 167 2.66 6.90 -13.87
C LEU A 167 1.90 5.69 -14.39
N SER A 168 2.61 4.75 -14.99
CA SER A 168 2.09 3.45 -15.40
C SER A 168 3.21 2.43 -15.30
N CYS A 169 2.90 1.22 -14.89
CA CYS A 169 3.86 0.12 -14.82
C CYS A 169 5.08 0.43 -13.91
N VAL A 170 4.85 1.14 -12.83
CA VAL A 170 5.91 1.53 -11.88
C VAL A 170 5.97 0.54 -10.74
N MET A 171 6.79 -0.47 -10.91
CA MET A 171 7.03 -1.50 -9.90
C MET A 171 7.66 -0.88 -8.64
N PRO A 172 7.09 -1.09 -7.44
CA PRO A 172 7.62 -0.53 -6.20
C PRO A 172 8.93 -1.18 -5.76
N THR A 173 9.26 -2.34 -6.32
CA THR A 173 10.45 -3.11 -5.98
C THR A 173 11.44 -3.13 -7.12
N ALA A 174 12.70 -3.08 -6.77
CA ALA A 174 13.76 -3.15 -7.76
C ALA A 174 13.98 -4.57 -8.24
N ARG A 175 14.21 -4.72 -9.53
CA ARG A 175 14.90 -5.89 -10.06
C ARG A 175 16.40 -5.69 -9.86
N GLY A 176 17.10 -6.74 -9.46
CA GLY A 176 18.57 -6.73 -9.49
C GLY A 176 19.05 -6.51 -10.92
N LEU A 177 20.03 -5.62 -11.11
CA LEU A 177 20.62 -5.37 -12.43
C LEU A 177 21.49 -6.55 -12.92
N GLU A 178 21.81 -7.48 -12.06
CA GLU A 178 22.60 -8.67 -12.40
C GLU A 178 21.67 -9.86 -12.65
N GLY A 179 21.49 -10.19 -13.88
CA GLY A 179 20.77 -11.36 -14.29
C GLY A 179 19.97 -11.11 -15.56
N GLY A 180 20.65 -11.02 -16.63
CA GLY A 180 20.16 -11.26 -18.00
C GLY A 180 18.85 -10.60 -18.42
N THR A 181 18.75 -10.45 -19.68
CA THR A 181 17.54 -10.04 -20.40
C THR A 181 16.38 -10.97 -20.07
N GLY A 182 15.40 -10.46 -19.39
CA GLY A 182 14.18 -11.18 -19.09
C GLY A 182 13.85 -11.09 -17.60
N GLU A 183 12.72 -11.51 -17.25
CA GLU A 183 12.15 -11.62 -15.92
C GLU A 183 13.11 -12.40 -14.99
N ALA A 184 14.20 -11.73 -14.56
CA ALA A 184 15.06 -12.29 -13.56
C ALA A 184 14.26 -12.33 -12.27
N GLU A 185 13.75 -13.50 -11.95
CA GLU A 185 13.23 -13.81 -10.63
C GLU A 185 14.25 -13.31 -9.63
N ILE A 186 13.84 -12.44 -8.74
CA ILE A 186 14.62 -12.16 -7.54
C ILE A 186 14.68 -13.51 -6.83
N PRO A 187 15.86 -14.10 -6.64
CA PRO A 187 15.92 -15.39 -5.99
C PRO A 187 15.18 -15.32 -4.68
N VAL A 188 14.25 -16.22 -4.44
CA VAL A 188 13.43 -16.31 -3.20
C VAL A 188 14.33 -16.33 -1.95
N ALA A 189 15.60 -16.62 -2.11
CA ALA A 189 16.63 -16.59 -1.07
C ALA A 189 17.14 -15.17 -0.71
N GLU A 190 16.85 -14.13 -1.50
CA GLU A 190 17.25 -12.78 -1.10
C GLU A 190 16.33 -12.24 -0.01
N PRO A 191 16.87 -11.78 1.12
CA PRO A 191 16.06 -11.17 2.17
C PRO A 191 15.29 -9.96 1.63
N LEU A 192 13.97 -9.95 1.77
CA LEU A 192 13.12 -8.85 1.40
C LEU A 192 13.59 -7.55 2.06
N GLY A 193 13.52 -6.45 1.33
CA GLY A 193 13.93 -5.13 1.83
C GLY A 193 15.44 -4.91 1.88
N ARG A 194 16.21 -5.74 1.23
CA ARG A 194 17.64 -5.55 1.16
C ARG A 194 17.99 -4.41 0.22
N TYR A 195 18.38 -3.30 0.79
CA TYR A 195 19.00 -2.20 0.06
C TYR A 195 20.40 -2.61 -0.40
N THR A 196 20.52 -2.83 -1.68
CA THR A 196 21.83 -2.99 -2.32
C THR A 196 21.93 -1.95 -3.42
N SER A 197 23.16 -1.64 -3.85
CA SER A 197 23.39 -0.81 -5.05
C SER A 197 22.78 -1.40 -6.33
N LYS A 198 22.27 -2.63 -6.25
CA LYS A 198 21.59 -3.36 -7.30
C LYS A 198 20.07 -3.09 -7.32
N ASN A 199 19.53 -2.56 -6.22
CA ASN A 199 18.12 -2.24 -6.06
C ASN A 199 17.90 -0.73 -6.26
N LEU A 200 18.00 -0.26 -7.49
CA LEU A 200 18.04 1.15 -7.80
C LEU A 200 16.68 1.86 -7.72
N HIS A 201 15.58 1.13 -7.80
CA HIS A 201 14.28 1.78 -7.98
C HIS A 201 13.49 1.96 -6.68
N PHE A 202 13.62 1.07 -5.70
CA PHE A 202 12.91 1.23 -4.44
C PHE A 202 13.77 1.99 -3.41
N PRO A 203 13.25 2.99 -2.70
CA PRO A 203 11.85 3.47 -2.64
C PRO A 203 11.52 4.61 -3.63
N HIS A 204 12.11 4.66 -4.79
CA HIS A 204 11.84 5.67 -5.84
C HIS A 204 12.10 7.13 -5.44
N THR A 205 13.01 7.37 -4.52
CA THR A 205 13.25 8.71 -3.95
C THR A 205 13.56 9.76 -5.01
N GLU A 206 14.39 9.43 -6.01
CA GLU A 206 14.73 10.36 -7.10
C GLU A 206 13.52 10.63 -8.00
N LEU A 207 12.77 9.58 -8.37
CA LEU A 207 11.56 9.73 -9.18
C LEU A 207 10.56 10.65 -8.49
N ILE A 208 10.29 10.40 -7.21
CA ILE A 208 9.34 11.18 -6.42
C ILE A 208 9.82 12.63 -6.27
N GLY A 209 11.10 12.84 -5.98
CA GLY A 209 11.70 14.17 -5.90
C GLY A 209 11.59 14.95 -7.22
N ASN A 210 11.83 14.27 -8.34
CA ASN A 210 11.69 14.86 -9.66
C ASN A 210 10.23 15.23 -9.96
N ILE A 211 9.29 14.34 -9.70
CA ILE A 211 7.85 14.62 -9.88
C ILE A 211 7.42 15.83 -9.04
N LEU A 212 7.77 15.84 -7.75
CA LEU A 212 7.43 16.95 -6.85
C LEU A 212 8.03 18.29 -7.29
N SER A 213 9.20 18.29 -7.91
CA SER A 213 9.83 19.51 -8.44
C SER A 213 9.01 20.20 -9.53
N HIS A 214 8.19 19.43 -10.26
CA HIS A 214 7.26 19.94 -11.28
C HIS A 214 5.91 20.41 -10.70
N LYS A 215 5.72 20.29 -9.37
CA LYS A 215 4.51 20.73 -8.65
C LYS A 215 3.20 20.25 -9.30
N PRO A 216 3.03 18.96 -9.50
CA PRO A 216 1.81 18.46 -10.16
C PRO A 216 0.57 18.80 -9.35
N ARG A 217 -0.49 19.14 -10.06
CA ARG A 217 -1.83 19.40 -9.49
C ARG A 217 -2.70 18.15 -9.55
N LEU A 218 -2.28 17.15 -10.27
CA LEU A 218 -2.91 15.84 -10.37
C LEU A 218 -1.86 14.76 -10.63
N LEU A 219 -1.99 13.65 -9.95
CA LEU A 219 -1.28 12.41 -10.22
C LEU A 219 -2.28 11.40 -10.80
N VAL A 220 -1.93 10.79 -11.92
CA VAL A 220 -2.67 9.70 -12.54
C VAL A 220 -1.79 8.45 -12.52
N CYS A 221 -2.22 7.42 -11.83
CA CYS A 221 -1.60 6.10 -11.83
C CYS A 221 -2.46 5.19 -12.69
N ALA A 222 -1.97 4.86 -13.88
CA ALA A 222 -2.73 4.17 -14.92
C ALA A 222 -2.41 2.68 -15.00
N GLY A 223 -2.48 2.02 -13.85
CA GLY A 223 -2.33 0.58 -13.75
C GLY A 223 -0.92 0.09 -13.45
N ASP A 224 -0.83 -1.16 -13.05
CA ASP A 224 0.38 -1.87 -12.67
C ASP A 224 1.15 -1.19 -11.54
N GLN A 225 0.44 -0.84 -10.49
CA GLN A 225 1.05 -0.35 -9.25
C GLN A 225 1.83 -1.45 -8.55
N ILE A 226 1.43 -2.70 -8.78
CA ILE A 226 2.10 -3.89 -8.25
C ILE A 226 2.21 -4.96 -9.33
N TYR A 227 3.00 -5.98 -9.04
CA TYR A 227 3.16 -7.16 -9.91
C TYR A 227 3.11 -8.42 -9.08
N GLU A 228 2.35 -9.43 -9.53
CA GLU A 228 2.15 -10.69 -8.83
C GLU A 228 3.45 -11.46 -8.59
N GLY A 229 4.41 -11.35 -9.53
CA GLY A 229 5.69 -12.05 -9.47
C GLY A 229 6.78 -11.38 -8.64
N ASN A 230 6.54 -10.18 -8.06
CA ASN A 230 7.59 -9.41 -7.38
C ASN A 230 7.08 -8.66 -6.14
N PRO A 231 7.83 -8.64 -5.02
CA PRO A 231 9.07 -9.38 -4.72
C PRO A 231 8.81 -10.84 -4.34
N THR A 232 7.57 -11.23 -4.17
CA THR A 232 7.12 -12.60 -3.89
C THR A 232 6.43 -13.16 -5.12
N SER A 233 6.56 -14.48 -5.37
CA SER A 233 5.88 -15.14 -6.49
C SER A 233 4.41 -15.32 -6.18
N ALA A 234 3.54 -15.11 -7.18
CA ALA A 234 2.12 -15.44 -7.10
C ALA A 234 1.84 -16.95 -7.00
N ASP A 235 2.82 -17.78 -7.35
CA ASP A 235 2.68 -19.24 -7.30
C ASP A 235 2.62 -19.82 -5.87
N ALA A 236 2.71 -18.97 -4.86
CA ALA A 236 2.76 -19.41 -3.47
C ALA A 236 1.62 -18.96 -2.56
N PRO A 237 0.44 -18.55 -2.96
CA PRO A 237 -0.39 -17.96 -1.96
C PRO A 237 -1.34 -18.98 -1.32
N ASP A 238 -0.91 -19.52 -0.21
CA ASP A 238 -1.89 -19.93 0.81
C ASP A 238 -2.81 -18.75 1.20
N ASN A 239 -2.37 -17.52 0.89
CA ASN A 239 -3.13 -16.30 1.14
C ASN A 239 -2.79 -15.17 0.15
N PRO A 240 -3.46 -15.11 -1.02
CA PRO A 240 -3.22 -14.08 -2.03
C PRO A 240 -3.50 -12.66 -1.52
N THR A 241 -4.41 -12.51 -0.59
CA THR A 241 -4.74 -11.21 0.01
C THR A 241 -3.56 -10.64 0.80
N LEU A 242 -2.90 -11.44 1.61
CA LEU A 242 -1.72 -10.96 2.37
C LEU A 242 -0.54 -10.69 1.46
N ASP A 243 -0.33 -11.50 0.43
CA ASP A 243 0.71 -11.29 -0.57
C ASP A 243 0.48 -9.97 -1.33
N TYR A 244 -0.75 -9.74 -1.78
CA TYR A 244 -1.15 -8.48 -2.39
C TYR A 244 -0.93 -7.28 -1.46
N LEU A 245 -1.41 -7.35 -0.22
CA LEU A 245 -1.27 -6.25 0.74
C LEU A 245 0.20 -5.92 1.02
N TYR A 246 1.07 -6.92 1.09
CA TYR A 246 2.50 -6.69 1.24
C TYR A 246 3.07 -5.84 0.09
N LYS A 247 2.74 -6.16 -1.15
CA LYS A 247 3.18 -5.43 -2.34
C LYS A 247 2.57 -4.03 -2.42
N TRP A 248 1.28 -3.94 -2.12
CA TRP A 248 0.58 -2.66 -2.05
C TRP A 248 1.18 -1.73 -0.99
N TYR A 249 1.57 -2.24 0.16
CA TYR A 249 2.23 -1.44 1.19
C TYR A 249 3.59 -0.93 0.77
N LEU A 250 4.35 -1.68 0.00
CA LEU A 250 5.60 -1.22 -0.57
C LEU A 250 5.37 -0.04 -1.52
N TRP A 251 4.38 -0.14 -2.40
CA TRP A 251 4.01 0.95 -3.29
C TRP A 251 3.51 2.17 -2.50
N ALA A 252 2.56 1.97 -1.62
CA ALA A 252 1.96 3.02 -0.80
C ALA A 252 3.01 3.75 0.04
N TRP A 253 3.96 3.02 0.60
CA TRP A 253 5.08 3.62 1.32
C TRP A 253 6.03 4.40 0.42
N ALA A 254 6.39 3.84 -0.72
CA ALA A 254 7.29 4.51 -1.66
C ALA A 254 6.72 5.85 -2.14
N PHE A 255 5.44 5.89 -2.49
CA PHE A 255 4.80 7.07 -3.08
C PHE A 255 4.08 7.99 -2.08
N ARG A 256 4.09 7.69 -0.78
CA ARG A 256 3.34 8.43 0.24
C ARG A 256 3.61 9.94 0.28
N ASP A 257 4.85 10.35 0.01
CA ASP A 257 5.21 11.78 0.05
C ASP A 257 4.63 12.56 -1.13
N LEU A 258 4.35 11.88 -2.23
CA LEU A 258 3.66 12.44 -3.38
C LEU A 258 2.14 12.44 -3.16
N THR A 259 1.57 11.29 -2.78
CA THR A 259 0.12 11.11 -2.70
C THR A 259 -0.53 11.88 -1.56
N ARG A 260 0.17 12.12 -0.44
CA ARG A 260 -0.36 12.91 0.67
C ARG A 260 -0.61 14.39 0.35
N SER A 261 -0.04 14.90 -0.74
CA SER A 261 -0.14 16.33 -1.08
C SER A 261 -0.55 16.60 -2.52
N THR A 262 -0.77 15.56 -3.30
CA THR A 262 -1.20 15.67 -4.70
C THR A 262 -2.50 14.86 -4.88
N PRO A 263 -3.57 15.48 -5.41
CA PRO A 263 -4.77 14.74 -5.77
C PRO A 263 -4.41 13.60 -6.71
N THR A 264 -4.93 12.41 -6.45
CA THR A 264 -4.51 11.19 -7.14
C THR A 264 -5.72 10.46 -7.71
N ILE A 265 -5.58 9.97 -8.92
CA ILE A 265 -6.51 9.03 -9.56
C ILE A 265 -5.74 7.75 -9.81
N VAL A 266 -6.29 6.64 -9.39
CA VAL A 266 -5.69 5.32 -9.58
C VAL A 266 -6.63 4.44 -10.38
N GLN A 267 -6.12 3.88 -11.46
CA GLN A 267 -6.75 2.79 -12.19
C GLN A 267 -6.01 1.50 -11.87
N THR A 268 -6.74 0.43 -11.70
CA THR A 268 -6.16 -0.91 -11.63
C THR A 268 -6.02 -1.48 -13.03
N ASP A 269 -4.95 -2.24 -13.26
CA ASP A 269 -4.76 -3.02 -14.48
C ASP A 269 -4.60 -4.51 -14.12
N ASP A 270 -4.21 -5.32 -15.09
CA ASP A 270 -4.20 -6.77 -14.98
C ASP A 270 -3.26 -7.28 -13.87
N HIS A 271 -2.04 -6.78 -13.79
CA HIS A 271 -1.09 -7.19 -12.73
C HIS A 271 -1.56 -6.82 -11.32
N ASP A 272 -2.28 -5.71 -11.15
CA ASP A 272 -2.82 -5.31 -9.85
C ASP A 272 -3.79 -6.35 -9.26
N ILE A 273 -4.47 -7.09 -10.12
CA ILE A 273 -5.42 -8.14 -9.75
C ILE A 273 -4.86 -9.56 -9.92
N TYR A 274 -3.54 -9.68 -10.05
CA TYR A 274 -2.84 -10.96 -10.21
C TYR A 274 -3.26 -11.74 -11.45
N GLN A 275 -3.28 -11.04 -12.56
CA GLN A 275 -3.65 -11.58 -13.86
C GLN A 275 -2.76 -10.93 -14.91
N GLY A 276 -2.02 -11.73 -15.66
CA GLY A 276 -1.01 -11.21 -16.57
C GLY A 276 -1.51 -10.85 -17.95
N ASN A 277 -2.82 -10.79 -18.20
CA ASN A 277 -3.39 -10.51 -19.50
C ASN A 277 -4.78 -9.87 -19.40
N LEU A 278 -5.63 -10.08 -20.38
CA LEU A 278 -6.97 -9.51 -20.46
C LEU A 278 -7.83 -9.85 -19.25
N TRP A 279 -8.49 -8.85 -18.72
CA TRP A 279 -9.43 -8.96 -17.63
C TRP A 279 -10.71 -8.13 -17.90
N GLY A 280 -11.68 -8.21 -17.04
CA GLY A 280 -12.93 -7.47 -17.17
C GLY A 280 -14.10 -8.37 -17.52
N ASN A 281 -14.63 -8.29 -18.74
CA ASN A 281 -15.80 -9.07 -19.21
C ASN A 281 -17.03 -8.90 -18.31
N GLY A 282 -17.34 -7.67 -17.89
CA GLY A 282 -18.51 -7.34 -17.07
C GLY A 282 -18.47 -7.94 -15.67
N GLY A 283 -17.30 -8.06 -15.05
CA GLY A 283 -17.14 -8.58 -13.69
C GLY A 283 -17.29 -10.09 -13.56
N ARG A 284 -17.30 -10.83 -14.67
CA ARG A 284 -17.47 -12.29 -14.68
C ARG A 284 -16.16 -13.01 -14.34
N ALA A 285 -16.29 -14.22 -13.83
CA ALA A 285 -15.15 -15.10 -13.66
C ALA A 285 -14.59 -15.55 -15.01
N ALA A 286 -13.26 -15.69 -15.10
CA ALA A 286 -12.61 -16.27 -16.27
C ALA A 286 -13.06 -17.73 -16.48
N PRO A 287 -13.21 -18.18 -17.73
CA PRO A 287 -13.53 -19.57 -18.03
C PRO A 287 -12.42 -20.49 -17.50
N THR A 288 -12.77 -21.72 -17.21
CA THR A 288 -11.81 -22.75 -16.75
C THR A 288 -11.35 -23.62 -17.90
N GLU A 289 -10.09 -23.96 -17.90
CA GLU A 289 -9.47 -24.94 -18.79
C GLU A 289 -8.76 -26.03 -17.98
N ILE A 290 -8.40 -27.11 -18.64
CA ILE A 290 -7.58 -28.16 -18.04
C ILE A 290 -6.22 -28.10 -18.69
N ILE A 291 -5.20 -27.88 -17.90
CA ILE A 291 -3.80 -27.86 -18.33
C ILE A 291 -3.06 -29.05 -17.72
N ASP A 292 -2.01 -29.49 -18.41
CA ASP A 292 -1.09 -30.48 -17.85
C ASP A 292 0.06 -29.75 -17.15
N VAL A 293 0.14 -29.94 -15.85
CA VAL A 293 1.23 -29.42 -15.04
C VAL A 293 2.09 -30.60 -14.59
N SER A 294 3.21 -30.80 -15.23
CA SER A 294 4.18 -31.86 -14.89
C SER A 294 3.55 -33.28 -14.89
N GLY A 295 2.69 -33.58 -15.84
CA GLY A 295 2.02 -34.87 -15.96
C GLY A 295 0.76 -35.03 -15.11
N ARG A 296 0.26 -33.95 -14.52
CA ARG A 296 -0.96 -33.91 -13.75
C ARG A 296 -1.94 -32.92 -14.36
N ALA A 297 -3.15 -33.38 -14.66
CA ALA A 297 -4.21 -32.51 -15.14
C ALA A 297 -4.71 -31.60 -14.02
N GLU A 298 -4.55 -30.32 -14.20
CA GLU A 298 -5.05 -29.29 -13.28
C GLU A 298 -6.10 -28.41 -13.94
N ARG A 299 -7.13 -28.06 -13.17
CA ARG A 299 -8.16 -27.15 -13.63
C ARG A 299 -7.81 -25.74 -13.21
N VAL A 300 -7.51 -24.90 -14.18
CA VAL A 300 -7.14 -23.50 -13.96
C VAL A 300 -8.12 -22.56 -14.65
N ARG A 301 -8.14 -21.31 -14.23
CA ARG A 301 -8.85 -20.25 -14.94
C ARG A 301 -8.00 -19.72 -16.09
N ASP A 302 -8.59 -19.65 -17.26
CA ASP A 302 -7.91 -19.13 -18.47
C ASP A 302 -7.98 -17.60 -18.49
N GLN A 303 -6.90 -16.96 -18.06
CA GLN A 303 -6.78 -15.51 -18.03
C GLN A 303 -6.76 -14.84 -19.42
N ASN A 304 -6.56 -15.60 -20.49
CA ASN A 304 -6.48 -15.06 -21.85
C ASN A 304 -7.85 -14.95 -22.54
N ARG A 305 -8.92 -15.39 -21.86
CA ARG A 305 -10.28 -15.41 -22.42
C ARG A 305 -11.22 -14.41 -21.74
N GLY A 306 -10.66 -13.42 -21.06
CA GLY A 306 -11.40 -12.41 -20.30
C GLY A 306 -11.95 -12.92 -18.98
N GLY A 307 -12.45 -12.00 -18.18
CA GLY A 307 -12.94 -12.29 -16.85
C GLY A 307 -11.83 -12.30 -15.80
N TYR A 308 -12.18 -12.63 -14.56
CA TYR A 308 -11.26 -12.59 -13.43
C TYR A 308 -10.84 -13.99 -13.00
N VAL A 309 -9.55 -14.17 -12.78
CA VAL A 309 -8.97 -15.42 -12.27
C VAL A 309 -9.31 -15.59 -10.81
N TYR A 310 -9.13 -14.54 -10.01
CA TYR A 310 -9.48 -14.51 -8.59
C TYR A 310 -10.95 -14.15 -8.37
N GLY A 311 -11.47 -14.52 -7.18
CA GLY A 311 -12.86 -14.25 -6.82
C GLY A 311 -13.16 -12.78 -6.53
N PRO A 312 -14.45 -12.41 -6.48
CA PRO A 312 -14.90 -11.03 -6.25
C PRO A 312 -14.33 -10.41 -4.98
N GLU A 313 -14.17 -11.17 -3.91
CA GLU A 313 -13.64 -10.67 -2.64
C GLU A 313 -12.21 -10.11 -2.79
N PHE A 314 -11.35 -10.82 -3.51
CA PHE A 314 -9.99 -10.36 -3.78
C PHE A 314 -9.98 -9.11 -4.67
N ILE A 315 -10.73 -9.14 -5.79
CA ILE A 315 -10.78 -8.02 -6.73
C ILE A 315 -11.36 -6.77 -6.06
N ASN A 316 -12.44 -6.91 -5.30
CA ASN A 316 -13.03 -5.79 -4.57
C ASN A 316 -12.08 -5.22 -3.50
N LEU A 317 -11.27 -6.06 -2.87
CA LEU A 317 -10.24 -5.61 -1.94
C LEU A 317 -9.17 -4.78 -2.65
N VAL A 318 -8.70 -5.23 -3.82
CA VAL A 318 -7.74 -4.49 -4.65
C VAL A 318 -8.32 -3.12 -5.04
N GLN A 319 -9.53 -3.10 -5.58
CA GLN A 319 -10.19 -1.84 -5.96
C GLN A 319 -10.39 -0.91 -4.76
N ARG A 320 -10.80 -1.46 -3.61
CA ARG A 320 -10.98 -0.67 -2.40
C ARG A 320 -9.69 0.00 -1.94
N THR A 321 -8.59 -0.74 -1.94
CA THR A 321 -7.30 -0.21 -1.48
C THR A 321 -6.69 0.77 -2.45
N GLN A 322 -6.77 0.51 -3.75
CA GLN A 322 -6.13 1.33 -4.78
C GLN A 322 -7.01 2.50 -5.24
N SER A 323 -8.29 2.28 -5.46
CA SER A 323 -9.17 3.25 -6.13
C SER A 323 -10.35 3.73 -5.28
N GLY A 324 -10.47 3.33 -4.02
CA GLY A 324 -11.59 3.71 -3.15
C GLY A 324 -11.76 5.23 -2.92
N HIS A 325 -10.71 6.01 -3.15
CA HIS A 325 -10.74 7.47 -3.09
C HIS A 325 -11.02 8.13 -4.44
N ASN A 326 -11.13 7.38 -5.52
CA ASN A 326 -11.43 7.97 -6.83
C ASN A 326 -12.75 8.75 -6.81
N PRO A 327 -12.93 9.74 -7.69
CA PRO A 327 -14.19 10.46 -7.81
C PRO A 327 -15.39 9.54 -7.99
N ASP A 328 -16.55 10.00 -7.57
CA ASP A 328 -17.81 9.32 -7.87
C ASP A 328 -17.97 9.17 -9.40
N PRO A 329 -18.56 8.07 -9.87
CA PRO A 329 -18.79 7.88 -11.29
C PRO A 329 -19.67 9.01 -11.85
N TYR A 330 -19.46 9.32 -13.13
CA TYR A 330 -20.29 10.32 -13.82
C TYR A 330 -21.76 9.88 -13.90
N ASP A 331 -21.95 8.61 -14.22
CA ASP A 331 -23.26 7.95 -14.19
C ASP A 331 -23.30 7.00 -12.97
N PRO A 332 -24.06 7.34 -11.93
CA PRO A 332 -24.15 6.53 -10.73
C PRO A 332 -25.10 5.33 -10.89
N THR A 333 -25.59 5.05 -12.09
CA THR A 333 -26.49 3.92 -12.32
C THR A 333 -25.81 2.63 -11.87
N PRO A 334 -26.38 1.88 -10.94
CA PRO A 334 -25.77 0.63 -10.48
C PRO A 334 -25.60 -0.36 -11.64
N ILE A 335 -24.42 -0.96 -11.73
CA ILE A 335 -24.16 -2.07 -12.63
C ILE A 335 -24.27 -3.34 -11.81
N GLU A 336 -25.16 -4.26 -12.21
CA GLU A 336 -25.29 -5.56 -11.58
C GLU A 336 -24.06 -6.42 -11.94
N GLN A 337 -23.17 -6.59 -10.97
CA GLN A 337 -21.97 -7.39 -11.10
C GLN A 337 -21.46 -7.82 -9.72
N ASP A 338 -20.73 -8.93 -9.67
CA ASP A 338 -20.13 -9.44 -8.43
C ASP A 338 -18.92 -8.62 -7.98
N ILE A 339 -18.33 -7.88 -8.93
CA ILE A 339 -17.10 -7.11 -8.75
C ILE A 339 -17.42 -5.63 -8.92
N GLY A 340 -17.02 -4.86 -7.93
CA GLY A 340 -17.19 -3.41 -7.92
C GLY A 340 -17.06 -2.87 -6.50
N VAL A 341 -16.60 -1.66 -6.36
CA VAL A 341 -16.56 -0.93 -5.10
C VAL A 341 -17.66 0.12 -5.16
N ASN A 342 -18.62 0.02 -4.26
CA ASN A 342 -19.59 1.11 -4.05
C ASN A 342 -18.85 2.22 -3.30
N TYR A 343 -18.72 3.35 -3.94
CA TYR A 343 -18.06 4.54 -3.41
C TYR A 343 -19.05 5.44 -2.67
#